data_3343d96ce7577a990140401e749cd8a8
#
_entry.id   3343d96ce7577a990140401e749cd8a8
#
_cell.length_a   1.000
_cell.length_b   1.000
_cell.length_c   1.000
_cell.angle_alpha   90.00
_cell.angle_beta   90.00
_cell.angle_gamma   90.00
#
_symmetry.space_group_name_H-M   'P 1'
#
loop_
_entity.id
_entity.type
_entity.pdbx_description
1 polymer ?
#
loop_
_entity_poly.entity_id
_entity_poly.type
_entity_poly.pdbx_seq_one_letter_code
_entity_poly.pdbx_strand_id
1 'polypeptide(L)'
;MKYIAYGSNMVQEQMAVRCPEAKLIGTGYISGARLEFYLHATVEATGDKRNRVPVAVLEINDRDERNLDRYEGYPSYYIKEEWPVHMNDGSEITGMIYLMNMIRKSPPHTQYYEGIADAYRKLGLGSQIKTVLKPALERSIARGTDW
;
A
#
# COMPACT_ATOMS: atom_id res chain seq x y z
N MET A 1 1.37 15.53 -7.87
CA MET A 1 0.44 15.05 -6.83
C MET A 1 1.16 14.02 -5.97
N LYS A 2 0.81 13.95 -4.71
CA LYS A 2 1.39 12.97 -3.78
C LYS A 2 0.58 11.69 -3.82
N TYR A 3 1.28 10.57 -3.96
CA TYR A 3 0.70 9.24 -4.04
C TYR A 3 1.21 8.37 -2.89
N ILE A 4 0.29 7.70 -2.20
CA ILE A 4 0.58 6.84 -1.05
C ILE A 4 0.63 5.39 -1.53
N ALA A 5 1.80 4.77 -1.46
CA ALA A 5 2.02 3.37 -1.81
C ALA A 5 2.19 2.55 -0.54
N TYR A 6 1.41 1.49 -0.39
CA TYR A 6 1.44 0.61 0.77
C TYR A 6 1.59 -0.87 0.41
N GLY A 7 1.49 -1.22 -0.86
CA GLY A 7 1.55 -2.59 -1.36
C GLY A 7 2.59 -2.76 -2.46
N SER A 8 2.23 -3.40 -3.57
CA SER A 8 3.18 -3.71 -4.64
C SER A 8 3.81 -2.46 -5.28
N ASN A 9 3.15 -1.30 -5.18
CA ASN A 9 3.71 -0.06 -5.71
C ASN A 9 4.83 0.52 -4.83
N MET A 10 5.14 -0.11 -3.70
CA MET A 10 6.37 0.15 -2.95
C MET A 10 7.59 -0.53 -3.60
N VAL A 11 7.37 -1.48 -4.48
CA VAL A 11 8.45 -2.18 -5.20
C VAL A 11 8.98 -1.25 -6.28
N GLN A 12 10.20 -0.75 -6.10
CA GLN A 12 10.75 0.30 -6.96
C GLN A 12 10.90 -0.17 -8.41
N GLU A 13 11.27 -1.42 -8.65
CA GLU A 13 11.42 -1.98 -9.99
C GLU A 13 10.08 -1.99 -10.74
N GLN A 14 9.00 -2.30 -10.04
CA GLN A 14 7.66 -2.28 -10.63
C GLN A 14 7.19 -0.85 -10.89
N MET A 15 7.43 0.06 -9.95
CA MET A 15 7.07 1.47 -10.12
C MET A 15 7.86 2.13 -11.25
N ALA A 16 9.10 1.76 -11.45
CA ALA A 16 9.90 2.28 -12.56
C ALA A 16 9.28 1.96 -13.93
N VAL A 17 8.57 0.83 -14.04
CA VAL A 17 7.85 0.46 -15.28
C VAL A 17 6.50 1.18 -15.36
N ARG A 18 5.73 1.18 -14.27
CA ARG A 18 4.39 1.78 -14.24
C ARG A 18 4.41 3.30 -14.31
N CYS A 19 5.36 3.90 -13.60
CA CYS A 19 5.46 5.35 -13.41
C CYS A 19 6.92 5.77 -13.49
N PRO A 20 7.49 5.82 -14.71
CA PRO A 20 8.93 6.08 -14.86
C PRO A 20 9.37 7.46 -14.39
N GLU A 21 8.43 8.40 -14.24
CA GLU A 21 8.74 9.76 -13.79
C GLU A 21 8.43 9.99 -12.31
N ALA A 22 7.93 8.97 -11.60
CA ALA A 22 7.62 9.06 -10.18
C ALA A 22 8.91 9.24 -9.35
N LYS A 23 8.83 10.06 -8.30
CA LYS A 23 9.96 10.33 -7.41
C LYS A 23 9.57 10.00 -5.98
N LEU A 24 10.40 9.20 -5.31
CA LEU A 24 10.19 8.91 -3.89
C LEU A 24 10.45 10.18 -3.06
N ILE A 25 9.43 10.61 -2.31
CA ILE A 25 9.54 11.73 -1.36
C ILE A 25 10.11 11.24 -0.04
N GLY A 26 9.61 10.11 0.46
CA GLY A 26 10.04 9.54 1.72
C GLY A 26 9.08 8.46 2.17
N THR A 27 9.25 8.03 3.43
CA THR A 27 8.40 7.05 4.07
C THR A 27 7.67 7.67 5.26
N GLY A 28 6.62 7.00 5.68
CA GLY A 28 5.82 7.43 6.81
C GLY A 28 4.83 6.34 7.19
N TYR A 29 3.76 6.73 7.89
CA TYR A 29 2.72 5.78 8.25
C TYR A 29 1.35 6.44 8.24
N ILE A 30 0.33 5.61 8.00
CA ILE A 30 -1.07 5.98 8.19
C ILE A 30 -1.48 5.52 9.58
N SER A 31 -2.09 6.40 10.38
CA SER A 31 -2.60 6.10 11.70
C SER A 31 -4.09 5.77 11.61
N GLY A 32 -4.56 4.87 12.49
CA GLY A 32 -5.97 4.52 12.56
C GLY A 32 -6.44 3.61 11.44
N ALA A 33 -5.53 2.83 10.86
CA ALA A 33 -5.83 1.93 9.75
C ALA A 33 -4.97 0.68 9.85
N ARG A 34 -5.40 -0.37 9.19
CA ARG A 34 -4.73 -1.66 9.20
C ARG A 34 -4.59 -2.21 7.78
N LEU A 35 -3.41 -2.77 7.49
CA LEU A 35 -3.14 -3.45 6.23
C LEU A 35 -3.89 -4.78 6.19
N GLU A 36 -4.55 -5.06 5.10
CA GLU A 36 -5.25 -6.32 4.88
C GLU A 36 -4.93 -6.88 3.49
N PHE A 37 -4.92 -8.20 3.38
CA PHE A 37 -4.79 -8.90 2.10
C PHE A 37 -6.09 -9.58 1.73
N TYR A 38 -6.59 -9.24 0.55
CA TYR A 38 -7.71 -9.91 -0.10
C TYR A 38 -7.24 -10.23 -1.52
N LEU A 39 -6.39 -11.24 -1.67
CA LEU A 39 -5.56 -11.54 -2.82
C LEU A 39 -4.49 -10.48 -3.02
N HIS A 40 -4.86 -9.23 -3.11
CA HIS A 40 -3.97 -8.06 -3.14
C HIS A 40 -4.12 -7.24 -1.86
N ALA A 41 -3.24 -6.27 -1.68
CA ALA A 41 -3.23 -5.44 -0.47
C ALA A 41 -4.28 -4.33 -0.55
N THR A 42 -4.86 -4.02 0.60
CA THR A 42 -5.65 -2.82 0.82
C THR A 42 -5.43 -2.32 2.25
N VAL A 43 -5.98 -1.17 2.57
CA VAL A 43 -5.91 -0.56 3.89
C VAL A 43 -7.33 -0.26 4.34
N GLU A 44 -7.65 -0.64 5.57
CA GLU A 44 -8.97 -0.43 6.14
C GLU A 44 -8.88 0.45 7.38
N ALA A 45 -9.70 1.49 7.43
CA ALA A 45 -9.80 2.35 8.61
C ALA A 45 -10.34 1.55 9.79
N THR A 46 -9.67 1.63 10.94
CA THR A 46 -10.09 0.93 12.17
C THR A 46 -10.56 1.89 13.25
N GLY A 47 -10.20 3.18 13.15
CA GLY A 47 -10.44 4.15 14.19
C GLY A 47 -9.55 3.99 15.42
N ASP A 48 -8.68 2.97 15.44
CA ASP A 48 -7.73 2.74 16.54
C ASP A 48 -6.37 3.32 16.15
N LYS A 49 -5.97 4.40 16.80
CA LYS A 49 -4.72 5.11 16.50
C LYS A 49 -3.46 4.28 16.76
N ARG A 50 -3.56 3.18 17.49
CA ARG A 50 -2.45 2.25 17.69
C ARG A 50 -2.15 1.45 16.42
N ASN A 51 -3.14 1.30 15.55
CA ASN A 51 -2.93 0.66 14.25
C ASN A 51 -2.22 1.63 13.32
N ARG A 52 -1.13 1.18 12.72
CA ARG A 52 -0.33 1.96 11.78
C ARG A 52 0.04 1.12 10.59
N VAL A 53 0.00 1.75 9.41
CA VAL A 53 0.43 1.10 8.17
C VAL A 53 1.62 1.89 7.62
N PRO A 54 2.80 1.26 7.47
CA PRO A 54 3.94 1.93 6.86
C PRO A 54 3.67 2.15 5.36
N VAL A 55 4.09 3.29 4.86
CA VAL A 55 3.87 3.69 3.46
C VAL A 55 5.11 4.35 2.88
N ALA A 56 5.21 4.31 1.56
CA ALA A 56 6.09 5.19 0.79
C ALA A 56 5.22 6.26 0.14
N VAL A 57 5.74 7.47 0.06
CA VAL A 57 5.05 8.58 -0.62
C VAL A 57 5.89 9.00 -1.82
N LEU A 58 5.24 9.07 -2.98
CA LEU A 58 5.89 9.43 -4.23
C LEU A 58 5.20 10.67 -4.82
N GLU A 59 6.00 11.49 -5.50
CA GLU A 59 5.47 12.55 -6.35
C GLU A 59 5.22 11.97 -7.73
N ILE A 60 3.99 12.09 -8.23
CA ILE A 60 3.58 11.58 -9.53
C ILE A 60 2.93 12.69 -10.36
N ASN A 61 2.95 12.52 -11.68
CA ASN A 61 2.29 13.42 -12.62
C ASN A 61 0.99 12.80 -13.14
N ASP A 62 0.27 13.52 -14.01
CA ASP A 62 -1.01 13.06 -14.55
C ASP A 62 -0.87 11.79 -15.38
N ARG A 63 0.25 11.62 -16.09
CA ARG A 63 0.52 10.42 -16.88
C ARG A 63 0.72 9.21 -15.99
N ASP A 64 1.49 9.38 -14.91
CA ASP A 64 1.70 8.34 -13.91
C ASP A 64 0.37 7.92 -13.29
N GLU A 65 -0.48 8.89 -12.96
CA GLU A 65 -1.78 8.60 -12.37
C GLU A 65 -2.65 7.78 -13.32
N ARG A 66 -2.67 8.13 -14.60
CA ARG A 66 -3.42 7.35 -15.61
C ARG A 66 -2.91 5.91 -15.70
N ASN A 67 -1.59 5.72 -15.63
CA ASN A 67 -0.99 4.39 -15.64
C ASN A 67 -1.37 3.58 -14.40
N LEU A 68 -1.34 4.23 -13.23
CA LEU A 68 -1.76 3.60 -11.97
C LEU A 68 -3.24 3.24 -12.01
N ASP A 69 -4.10 4.13 -12.51
CA ASP A 69 -5.52 3.88 -12.63
C ASP A 69 -5.79 2.60 -13.43
N ARG A 70 -5.08 2.41 -14.54
CA ARG A 70 -5.21 1.18 -15.34
C ARG A 70 -4.72 -0.04 -14.58
N TYR A 71 -3.57 0.07 -13.93
CA TYR A 71 -2.99 -1.03 -13.16
C TYR A 71 -3.90 -1.46 -12.02
N GLU A 72 -4.47 -0.49 -11.29
CA GLU A 72 -5.33 -0.75 -10.14
C GLU A 72 -6.77 -1.11 -10.53
N GLY A 73 -7.13 -1.02 -11.80
CA GLY A 73 -8.51 -1.27 -12.25
C GLY A 73 -9.49 -0.23 -11.72
N TYR A 74 -9.04 1.02 -11.57
CA TYR A 74 -9.88 2.13 -11.15
C TYR A 74 -10.93 2.44 -12.23
N PRO A 75 -12.18 2.71 -11.88
CA PRO A 75 -12.76 2.82 -10.53
C PRO A 75 -13.43 1.53 -10.02
N SER A 76 -13.28 0.40 -10.72
CA SER A 76 -14.03 -0.83 -10.41
C SER A 76 -13.40 -1.66 -9.30
N TYR A 77 -12.12 -2.06 -9.47
CA TYR A 77 -11.43 -2.90 -8.50
C TYR A 77 -10.93 -2.09 -7.31
N TYR A 78 -10.33 -0.93 -7.56
CA TYR A 78 -9.92 0.03 -6.53
C TYR A 78 -10.59 1.37 -6.76
N ILE A 79 -10.89 2.07 -5.67
CA ILE A 79 -11.33 3.47 -5.68
C ILE A 79 -10.18 4.34 -5.20
N LYS A 80 -10.30 5.65 -5.33
CA LYS A 80 -9.32 6.62 -4.86
C LYS A 80 -9.90 7.51 -3.76
N GLU A 81 -9.08 7.77 -2.74
CA GLU A 81 -9.38 8.74 -1.69
C GLU A 81 -8.14 9.55 -1.38
N GLU A 82 -8.28 10.57 -0.56
CA GLU A 82 -7.16 11.34 -0.03
C GLU A 82 -7.09 11.12 1.48
N TRP A 83 -5.92 10.71 1.96
CA TRP A 83 -5.69 10.38 3.36
C TRP A 83 -4.47 11.12 3.90
N PRO A 84 -4.46 11.45 5.21
CA PRO A 84 -3.28 12.02 5.85
C PRO A 84 -2.22 10.96 6.12
N VAL A 85 -0.95 11.37 6.02
CA VAL A 85 0.22 10.54 6.30
C VAL A 85 1.12 11.29 7.26
N HIS A 86 1.59 10.60 8.28
CA HIS A 86 2.65 11.08 9.17
C HIS A 86 3.97 10.65 8.59
N MET A 87 4.77 11.63 8.12
CA MET A 87 6.06 11.34 7.51
C MET A 87 7.13 11.13 8.58
N ASN A 88 8.16 10.37 8.23
CA ASN A 88 9.27 10.06 9.15
C ASN A 88 10.09 11.29 9.55
N ASP A 89 10.03 12.38 8.78
CA ASP A 89 10.68 13.64 9.13
C ASP A 89 9.86 14.50 10.12
N GLY A 90 8.70 13.99 10.55
CA GLY A 90 7.80 14.68 11.47
C GLY A 90 6.74 15.54 10.80
N SER A 91 6.79 15.71 9.50
CA SER A 91 5.75 16.46 8.77
C SER A 91 4.51 15.60 8.56
N GLU A 92 3.39 16.27 8.26
CA GLU A 92 2.15 15.61 7.87
C GLU A 92 1.77 16.08 6.48
N ILE A 93 1.41 15.14 5.62
CA ILE A 93 0.96 15.44 4.25
C ILE A 93 -0.36 14.72 3.99
N THR A 94 -1.05 15.15 2.95
CA THR A 94 -2.23 14.46 2.41
C THR A 94 -1.87 13.94 1.02
N GLY A 95 -2.20 12.69 0.75
CA GLY A 95 -1.92 12.06 -0.54
C GLY A 95 -3.06 11.20 -1.04
N MET A 96 -3.02 10.91 -2.34
CA MET A 96 -3.97 10.02 -2.97
C MET A 96 -3.62 8.56 -2.65
N ILE A 97 -4.61 7.77 -2.32
CA ILE A 97 -4.47 6.36 -1.99
C ILE A 97 -5.52 5.54 -2.75
N TYR A 98 -5.13 4.36 -3.23
CA TYR A 98 -6.08 3.41 -3.79
C TYR A 98 -6.57 2.48 -2.70
N LEU A 99 -7.89 2.29 -2.63
CA LEU A 99 -8.52 1.39 -1.67
C LEU A 99 -9.36 0.37 -2.41
N MET A 100 -9.27 -0.89 -1.98
CA MET A 100 -9.98 -1.98 -2.65
C MET A 100 -11.49 -1.78 -2.56
N ASN A 101 -12.17 -1.91 -3.69
CA ASN A 101 -13.63 -1.81 -3.79
C ASN A 101 -14.28 -3.19 -3.95
N MET A 102 -13.60 -4.09 -4.65
CA MET A 102 -14.10 -5.45 -4.89
C MET A 102 -13.27 -6.44 -4.06
N ILE A 103 -13.84 -6.85 -2.92
CA ILE A 103 -13.16 -7.77 -1.99
C ILE A 103 -13.18 -9.20 -2.54
N ARG A 104 -12.02 -9.84 -2.51
CA ARG A 104 -11.85 -11.25 -2.88
C ARG A 104 -11.09 -11.94 -1.76
N LYS A 105 -11.78 -12.80 -0.99
CA LYS A 105 -11.14 -13.52 0.11
C LYS A 105 -10.14 -14.54 -0.44
N SER A 106 -8.89 -14.22 -0.33
CA SER A 106 -7.78 -15.09 -0.69
C SER A 106 -6.51 -14.56 -0.06
N PRO A 107 -5.61 -15.41 0.42
CA PRO A 107 -4.26 -14.98 0.76
C PRO A 107 -3.56 -14.45 -0.49
N PRO A 108 -2.54 -13.59 -0.31
CA PRO A 108 -1.74 -13.14 -1.44
C PRO A 108 -0.90 -14.29 -2.00
N HIS A 109 -0.57 -14.23 -3.29
CA HIS A 109 0.43 -15.13 -3.85
C HIS A 109 1.79 -14.84 -3.20
N THR A 110 2.60 -15.89 -3.05
CA THR A 110 3.89 -15.81 -2.35
C THR A 110 4.80 -14.75 -2.96
N GLN A 111 4.92 -14.71 -4.29
CA GLN A 111 5.77 -13.72 -4.95
C GLN A 111 5.31 -12.28 -4.71
N TYR A 112 4.00 -12.06 -4.68
CA TYR A 112 3.42 -10.74 -4.41
C TYR A 112 3.77 -10.29 -2.99
N TYR A 113 3.57 -11.17 -2.02
CA TYR A 113 3.89 -10.90 -0.61
C TYR A 113 5.38 -10.67 -0.41
N GLU A 114 6.22 -11.55 -0.95
CA GLU A 114 7.68 -11.44 -0.80
C GLU A 114 8.23 -10.17 -1.45
N GLY A 115 7.64 -9.74 -2.56
CA GLY A 115 8.00 -8.47 -3.19
C GLY A 115 7.76 -7.28 -2.27
N ILE A 116 6.62 -7.27 -1.57
CA ILE A 116 6.31 -6.21 -0.61
C ILE A 116 7.27 -6.27 0.59
N ALA A 117 7.55 -7.47 1.13
CA ALA A 117 8.49 -7.64 2.23
C ALA A 117 9.89 -7.12 1.86
N ASP A 118 10.35 -7.42 0.65
CA ASP A 118 11.63 -6.93 0.16
C ASP A 118 11.64 -5.41 0.02
N ALA A 119 10.53 -4.82 -0.46
CA ALA A 119 10.40 -3.37 -0.54
C ALA A 119 10.45 -2.73 0.86
N TYR A 120 9.84 -3.34 1.86
CA TYR A 120 9.95 -2.89 3.26
C TYR A 120 11.41 -2.81 3.68
N ARG A 121 12.19 -3.87 3.41
CA ARG A 121 13.61 -3.90 3.77
C ARG A 121 14.38 -2.79 3.08
N LYS A 122 14.17 -2.61 1.78
CA LYS A 122 14.87 -1.61 0.97
C LYS A 122 14.54 -0.18 1.38
N LEU A 123 13.34 0.05 1.91
CA LEU A 123 12.88 1.37 2.35
C LEU A 123 13.18 1.66 3.82
N GLY A 124 13.89 0.75 4.51
CA GLY A 124 14.19 0.92 5.93
C GLY A 124 13.02 0.61 6.86
N LEU A 125 12.02 -0.12 6.37
CA LEU A 125 10.81 -0.49 7.11
C LEU A 125 10.82 -1.94 7.58
N GLY A 126 11.97 -2.60 7.52
CA GLY A 126 12.08 -4.04 7.77
C GLY A 126 11.57 -4.51 9.13
N SER A 127 11.70 -3.68 10.17
CA SER A 127 11.18 -4.01 11.51
C SER A 127 9.65 -4.17 11.51
N GLN A 128 8.95 -3.58 10.56
CA GLN A 128 7.49 -3.61 10.46
C GLN A 128 6.96 -4.80 9.66
N ILE A 129 7.83 -5.62 9.09
CA ILE A 129 7.42 -6.89 8.47
C ILE A 129 6.75 -7.77 9.53
N LYS A 130 7.39 -7.91 10.69
CA LYS A 130 6.90 -8.74 11.78
C LYS A 130 5.65 -8.17 12.45
N THR A 131 5.54 -6.85 12.55
CA THR A 131 4.47 -6.19 13.29
C THR A 131 3.26 -5.81 12.45
N VAL A 132 3.42 -5.67 11.13
CA VAL A 132 2.35 -5.23 10.23
C VAL A 132 2.10 -6.23 9.11
N LEU A 133 3.14 -6.55 8.33
CA LEU A 133 2.98 -7.32 7.11
C LEU A 133 2.63 -8.78 7.38
N LYS A 134 3.39 -9.43 8.25
CA LYS A 134 3.15 -10.84 8.60
C LYS A 134 1.80 -11.07 9.29
N PRO A 135 1.38 -10.23 10.26
CA PRO A 135 0.04 -10.38 10.82
C PRO A 135 -1.08 -10.23 9.80
N ALA A 136 -0.93 -9.33 8.81
CA ALA A 136 -1.91 -9.19 7.73
C ALA A 136 -1.99 -10.47 6.88
N LEU A 137 -0.84 -11.08 6.57
CA LEU A 137 -0.80 -12.37 5.87
C LEU A 137 -1.52 -13.45 6.68
N GLU A 138 -1.20 -13.55 7.96
CA GLU A 138 -1.80 -14.55 8.85
C GLU A 138 -3.32 -14.40 8.94
N ARG A 139 -3.82 -13.16 9.03
CA ARG A 139 -5.26 -12.92 9.01
C ARG A 139 -5.91 -13.36 7.71
N SER A 140 -5.24 -13.14 6.58
CA SER A 140 -5.78 -13.53 5.26
C SER A 140 -5.87 -15.05 5.13
N ILE A 141 -4.89 -15.76 5.65
CA ILE A 141 -4.88 -17.24 5.67
C ILE A 141 -6.01 -17.76 6.58
N ALA A 142 -6.17 -17.14 7.74
CA ALA A 142 -7.22 -17.55 8.69
C ALA A 142 -8.64 -17.37 8.14
N ARG A 143 -8.85 -16.33 7.28
CA ARG A 143 -10.15 -16.11 6.64
C ARG A 143 -10.46 -17.14 5.56
N GLY A 144 -9.44 -17.78 5.00
CA GLY A 144 -9.61 -18.77 3.94
C GLY A 144 -9.82 -18.14 2.58
N THR A 145 -10.37 -18.94 1.66
CA THR A 145 -10.53 -18.57 0.27
C THR A 145 -12.01 -18.67 -0.12
N ASP A 146 -12.50 -17.66 -0.86
CA ASP A 146 -13.83 -17.73 -1.47
C ASP A 146 -13.75 -18.49 -2.78
N TRP A 147 -14.64 -19.47 -2.93
CA TRP A 147 -14.79 -20.27 -4.14
C TRP A 147 -16.21 -20.19 -4.66
#